data_4e5dd72f390106cd48f3f0585824efd9
#
_entry.id   4e5dd72f390106cd48f3f0585824efd9
#
_cell.length_a   1.000
_cell.length_b   1.000
_cell.length_c   1.000
_cell.angle_alpha   90.00
_cell.angle_beta   90.00
_cell.angle_gamma   90.00
#
_symmetry.space_group_name_H-M   'P 1'
#
loop_
_entity.id
_entity.type
_entity.pdbx_description
1 polymer ?
#
loop_
_entity_poly.entity_id
_entity_poly.type
_entity_poly.pdbx_seq_one_letter_code
_entity_poly.pdbx_strand_id
1 'polypeptide(L)'
;MKRPLAILALTGAALLGSVIAMPAAAQFAKPETAIKYRKAAMTLMETHVGRIFAMANGRVPFDAKAVAENAEIAAVISKVQFVGFVDGSDKGETKAEPKIWTERDKFNAAATTLQEAMAKLNVAAKGGNLDAIKAAVGDTGKACKACHDTYRKE
;
A
#
# COMPACT_ATOMS: atom_id res chain seq x y z
N MET A 1 -44.02 -16.10 58.85
CA MET A 1 -43.10 -14.97 58.62
C MET A 1 -42.42 -15.22 57.26
N LYS A 2 -42.89 -14.55 56.16
CA LYS A 2 -42.40 -14.70 54.78
C LYS A 2 -41.53 -13.50 54.43
N ARG A 3 -40.23 -13.71 54.15
CA ARG A 3 -39.30 -12.67 53.70
C ARG A 3 -39.36 -12.60 52.15
N PRO A 4 -39.52 -11.41 51.52
CA PRO A 4 -39.41 -11.28 50.08
C PRO A 4 -37.93 -11.13 49.68
N LEU A 5 -37.49 -11.92 48.70
CA LEU A 5 -36.21 -11.74 47.98
C LEU A 5 -36.33 -10.53 47.05
N ALA A 6 -35.50 -9.53 47.26
CA ALA A 6 -35.32 -8.44 46.33
C ALA A 6 -34.34 -8.87 45.22
N ILE A 7 -34.84 -8.93 43.98
CA ILE A 7 -34.03 -9.18 42.79
C ILE A 7 -33.44 -7.84 42.35
N LEU A 8 -32.12 -7.68 42.53
CA LEU A 8 -31.36 -6.55 41.99
C LEU A 8 -31.09 -6.78 40.49
N ALA A 9 -31.80 -6.07 39.61
CA ALA A 9 -31.51 -6.05 38.20
C ALA A 9 -30.30 -5.14 37.92
N LEU A 10 -29.13 -5.71 37.62
CA LEU A 10 -28.00 -4.98 37.11
C LEU A 10 -28.24 -4.68 35.62
N THR A 11 -28.59 -3.44 35.30
CA THR A 11 -28.60 -2.91 33.94
C THR A 11 -27.15 -2.56 33.52
N GLY A 12 -26.48 -3.47 32.84
CA GLY A 12 -25.20 -3.23 32.21
C GLY A 12 -25.35 -2.28 31.01
N ALA A 13 -24.97 -1.03 31.13
CA ALA A 13 -24.84 -0.10 30.03
C ALA A 13 -23.63 -0.49 29.18
N ALA A 14 -23.88 -1.12 28.03
CA ALA A 14 -22.86 -1.36 27.01
C ALA A 14 -22.47 -0.01 26.38
N LEU A 15 -21.32 0.53 26.76
CA LEU A 15 -20.68 1.65 26.08
C LEU A 15 -20.18 1.15 24.73
N LEU A 16 -20.99 1.31 23.68
CA LEU A 16 -20.57 1.18 22.29
C LEU A 16 -19.60 2.34 21.99
N GLY A 17 -18.31 2.08 22.14
CA GLY A 17 -17.26 2.99 21.72
C GLY A 17 -17.33 3.18 20.21
N SER A 18 -17.88 4.31 19.76
CA SER A 18 -17.84 4.71 18.36
C SER A 18 -16.37 4.92 17.97
N VAL A 19 -15.81 4.00 17.17
CA VAL A 19 -14.52 4.21 16.52
C VAL A 19 -14.74 5.31 15.48
N ILE A 20 -14.37 6.54 15.82
CA ILE A 20 -14.37 7.65 14.87
C ILE A 20 -13.24 7.37 13.87
N ALA A 21 -13.59 6.87 12.69
CA ALA A 21 -12.67 6.77 11.57
C ALA A 21 -12.25 8.20 11.18
N MET A 22 -11.04 8.60 11.53
CA MET A 22 -10.51 9.91 11.11
C MET A 22 -10.39 9.91 9.58
N PRO A 23 -10.87 10.96 8.89
CA PRO A 23 -10.69 11.07 7.44
C PRO A 23 -9.19 11.07 7.10
N ALA A 24 -8.82 10.45 5.98
CA ALA A 24 -7.42 10.34 5.54
C ALA A 24 -6.68 11.70 5.47
N ALA A 25 -7.42 12.79 5.23
CA ALA A 25 -6.91 14.17 5.28
C ALA A 25 -6.34 14.56 6.67
N ALA A 26 -6.81 13.94 7.76
CA ALA A 26 -6.32 14.21 9.12
C ALA A 26 -4.95 13.56 9.41
N GLN A 27 -4.45 12.68 8.54
CA GLN A 27 -3.15 12.01 8.71
C GLN A 27 -1.96 12.91 8.35
N PHE A 28 -2.18 13.98 7.59
CA PHE A 28 -1.13 14.90 7.18
C PHE A 28 -1.53 16.34 7.53
N ALA A 29 -0.71 17.00 8.34
CA ALA A 29 -0.95 18.40 8.75
C ALA A 29 -0.90 19.39 7.56
N LYS A 30 -0.21 19.04 6.47
CA LYS A 30 -0.06 19.86 5.27
C LYS A 30 0.04 18.99 4.01
N PRO A 31 -0.47 19.45 2.85
CA PRO A 31 -0.35 18.75 1.57
C PRO A 31 1.09 18.39 1.19
N GLU A 32 2.05 19.26 1.47
CA GLU A 32 3.46 19.04 1.18
C GLU A 32 4.03 17.85 1.95
N THR A 33 3.56 17.61 3.17
CA THR A 33 3.95 16.43 3.96
C THR A 33 3.43 15.14 3.32
N ALA A 34 2.20 15.16 2.80
CA ALA A 34 1.64 14.03 2.05
C ALA A 34 2.42 13.75 0.75
N ILE A 35 2.83 14.81 0.03
CA ILE A 35 3.68 14.69 -1.17
C ILE A 35 5.03 14.05 -0.81
N LYS A 36 5.69 14.53 0.24
CA LYS A 36 6.96 13.96 0.71
C LYS A 36 6.81 12.49 1.10
N TYR A 37 5.75 12.17 1.82
CA TYR A 37 5.44 10.80 2.27
C TYR A 37 5.31 9.84 1.09
N ARG A 38 4.43 10.13 0.11
CA ARG A 38 4.24 9.23 -1.02
C ARG A 38 5.47 9.10 -1.92
N LYS A 39 6.24 10.19 -2.09
CA LYS A 39 7.52 10.16 -2.84
C LYS A 39 8.53 9.26 -2.15
N ALA A 40 8.69 9.37 -0.84
CA ALA A 40 9.59 8.52 -0.07
C ALA A 40 9.16 7.04 -0.13
N ALA A 41 7.86 6.76 0.03
CA ALA A 41 7.32 5.41 -0.09
C ALA A 41 7.54 4.81 -1.49
N MET A 42 7.33 5.59 -2.57
CA MET A 42 7.63 5.18 -3.94
C MET A 42 9.12 4.86 -4.15
N THR A 43 10.03 5.70 -3.63
CA THR A 43 11.48 5.47 -3.71
C THR A 43 11.89 4.20 -2.98
N LEU A 44 11.35 3.96 -1.79
CA LEU A 44 11.61 2.73 -1.04
C LEU A 44 11.11 1.50 -1.80
N MET A 45 9.87 1.55 -2.32
CA MET A 45 9.30 0.45 -3.10
C MET A 45 10.15 0.17 -4.35
N GLU A 46 10.53 1.19 -5.11
CA GLU A 46 11.39 1.07 -6.27
C GLU A 46 12.74 0.40 -5.91
N THR A 47 13.34 0.79 -4.80
CA THR A 47 14.61 0.23 -4.33
C THR A 47 14.48 -1.27 -4.05
N HIS A 48 13.44 -1.69 -3.32
CA HIS A 48 13.25 -3.11 -2.98
C HIS A 48 12.87 -3.95 -4.21
N VAL A 49 11.95 -3.47 -5.04
CA VAL A 49 11.58 -4.15 -6.29
C VAL A 49 12.76 -4.21 -7.27
N GLY A 50 13.55 -3.14 -7.36
CA GLY A 50 14.75 -3.08 -8.21
C GLY A 50 15.80 -4.14 -7.85
N ARG A 51 16.00 -4.42 -6.55
CA ARG A 51 16.88 -5.51 -6.08
C ARG A 51 16.37 -6.89 -6.53
N ILE A 52 15.06 -7.13 -6.41
CA ILE A 52 14.45 -8.38 -6.88
C ILE A 52 14.62 -8.49 -8.39
N PHE A 53 14.38 -7.41 -9.13
CA PHE A 53 14.55 -7.34 -10.56
C PHE A 53 15.98 -7.68 -11.00
N ALA A 54 16.98 -7.14 -10.29
CA ALA A 54 18.39 -7.38 -10.58
C ALA A 54 18.74 -8.87 -10.40
N MET A 55 18.30 -9.50 -9.32
CA MET A 55 18.50 -10.92 -9.06
C MET A 55 17.74 -11.82 -10.04
N ALA A 56 16.46 -11.53 -10.28
CA ALA A 56 15.63 -12.31 -11.19
C ALA A 56 16.14 -12.29 -12.63
N ASN A 57 16.77 -11.20 -13.06
CA ASN A 57 17.33 -11.06 -14.42
C ASN A 57 18.83 -11.41 -14.52
N GLY A 58 19.42 -11.96 -13.45
CA GLY A 58 20.83 -12.39 -13.47
C GLY A 58 21.84 -11.23 -13.51
N ARG A 59 21.44 -10.00 -13.20
CA ARG A 59 22.37 -8.85 -13.12
C ARG A 59 23.26 -8.91 -11.87
N VAL A 60 22.79 -9.59 -10.85
CA VAL A 60 23.52 -9.93 -9.62
C VAL A 60 23.20 -11.38 -9.25
N PRO A 61 24.01 -12.08 -8.43
CA PRO A 61 23.73 -13.44 -7.97
C PRO A 61 22.35 -13.53 -7.33
N PHE A 62 21.64 -14.64 -7.62
CA PHE A 62 20.33 -14.89 -7.03
C PHE A 62 20.48 -15.35 -5.57
N ASP A 63 19.77 -14.68 -4.68
CA ASP A 63 19.63 -15.02 -3.26
C ASP A 63 18.14 -15.07 -2.90
N ALA A 64 17.61 -16.27 -2.71
CA ALA A 64 16.19 -16.48 -2.44
C ALA A 64 15.73 -15.81 -1.13
N LYS A 65 16.60 -15.78 -0.10
CA LYS A 65 16.29 -15.11 1.17
C LYS A 65 16.18 -13.61 0.99
N ALA A 66 17.16 -13.00 0.32
CA ALA A 66 17.14 -11.56 0.02
C ALA A 66 15.94 -11.18 -0.86
N VAL A 67 15.55 -12.02 -1.84
CA VAL A 67 14.36 -11.82 -2.66
C VAL A 67 13.10 -11.83 -1.79
N ALA A 68 12.94 -12.80 -0.88
CA ALA A 68 11.78 -12.88 0.00
C ALA A 68 11.66 -11.67 0.94
N GLU A 69 12.77 -11.25 1.56
CA GLU A 69 12.80 -10.07 2.44
C GLU A 69 12.44 -8.78 1.69
N ASN A 70 12.99 -8.57 0.50
CA ASN A 70 12.67 -7.39 -0.30
C ASN A 70 11.21 -7.39 -0.81
N ALA A 71 10.66 -8.56 -1.17
CA ALA A 71 9.29 -8.70 -1.62
C ALA A 71 8.28 -8.42 -0.49
N GLU A 72 8.56 -8.87 0.73
CA GLU A 72 7.73 -8.59 1.90
C GLU A 72 7.66 -7.09 2.19
N ILE A 73 8.79 -6.41 2.21
CA ILE A 73 8.87 -4.96 2.42
C ILE A 73 8.11 -4.21 1.31
N ALA A 74 8.34 -4.57 0.04
CA ALA A 74 7.67 -3.94 -1.10
C ALA A 74 6.14 -4.14 -1.05
N ALA A 75 5.67 -5.33 -0.64
CA ALA A 75 4.25 -5.61 -0.48
C ALA A 75 3.58 -4.76 0.61
N VAL A 76 4.28 -4.49 1.71
CA VAL A 76 3.79 -3.57 2.76
C VAL A 76 3.74 -2.14 2.23
N ILE A 77 4.83 -1.65 1.61
CA ILE A 77 4.92 -0.28 1.10
C ILE A 77 3.86 -0.03 0.02
N SER A 78 3.55 -1.02 -0.83
CA SER A 78 2.54 -0.89 -1.87
C SER A 78 1.15 -0.52 -1.35
N LYS A 79 0.85 -0.81 -0.08
CA LYS A 79 -0.42 -0.46 0.56
C LYS A 79 -0.42 0.95 1.12
N VAL A 80 0.69 1.40 1.71
CA VAL A 80 0.73 2.65 2.46
C VAL A 80 1.01 3.88 1.59
N GLN A 81 1.69 3.73 0.46
CA GLN A 81 2.06 4.88 -0.39
C GLN A 81 0.85 5.68 -0.90
N PHE A 82 -0.29 5.03 -1.12
CA PHE A 82 -1.50 5.67 -1.66
C PHE A 82 -2.20 6.58 -0.65
N VAL A 83 -1.94 6.42 0.65
CA VAL A 83 -2.46 7.31 1.71
C VAL A 83 -2.01 8.76 1.51
N GLY A 84 -0.85 8.98 0.86
CA GLY A 84 -0.33 10.32 0.55
C GLY A 84 -0.99 11.05 -0.62
N PHE A 85 -2.05 10.50 -1.25
CA PHE A 85 -2.80 11.18 -2.32
C PHE A 85 -4.06 11.88 -1.77
N VAL A 86 -3.87 12.73 -0.77
CA VAL A 86 -4.94 13.52 -0.13
C VAL A 86 -5.31 14.76 -0.95
N ASP A 87 -6.48 15.33 -0.69
CA ASP A 87 -6.93 16.56 -1.35
C ASP A 87 -5.94 17.71 -1.11
N GLY A 88 -5.75 18.56 -2.14
CA GLY A 88 -4.79 19.65 -2.12
C GLY A 88 -3.33 19.22 -2.36
N SER A 89 -3.02 17.92 -2.39
CA SER A 89 -1.67 17.42 -2.69
C SER A 89 -1.40 17.19 -4.19
N ASP A 90 -2.26 17.72 -5.05
CA ASP A 90 -2.10 17.80 -6.52
C ASP A 90 -1.16 18.91 -6.98
N LYS A 91 -0.84 19.86 -6.08
CA LYS A 91 -0.01 21.04 -6.32
C LYS A 91 1.32 20.96 -5.58
N GLY A 92 2.30 21.75 -6.02
CA GLY A 92 3.64 21.80 -5.42
C GLY A 92 4.63 20.83 -6.08
N GLU A 93 5.65 20.39 -5.33
CA GLU A 93 6.76 19.57 -5.81
C GLU A 93 6.34 18.11 -6.06
N THR A 94 5.46 17.90 -7.05
CA THR A 94 4.90 16.59 -7.38
C THR A 94 4.82 16.35 -8.88
N LYS A 95 5.10 15.10 -9.28
CA LYS A 95 4.82 14.57 -10.62
C LYS A 95 3.45 13.88 -10.73
N ALA A 96 2.60 13.94 -9.71
CA ALA A 96 1.26 13.37 -9.78
C ALA A 96 0.38 14.18 -10.75
N GLU A 97 -0.33 13.49 -11.63
CA GLU A 97 -1.27 14.09 -12.57
C GLU A 97 -2.54 14.56 -11.85
N PRO A 98 -3.08 15.76 -12.12
CA PRO A 98 -4.30 16.25 -11.48
C PRO A 98 -5.49 15.31 -11.64
N LYS A 99 -5.56 14.54 -12.71
CA LYS A 99 -6.63 13.57 -12.96
C LYS A 99 -6.75 12.47 -11.91
N ILE A 100 -5.74 12.24 -11.07
CA ILE A 100 -5.82 11.36 -9.91
C ILE A 100 -7.00 11.76 -9.00
N TRP A 101 -7.25 13.07 -8.85
CA TRP A 101 -8.30 13.60 -7.99
C TRP A 101 -9.67 13.68 -8.67
N THR A 102 -9.70 13.73 -10.00
CA THR A 102 -10.95 13.76 -10.78
C THR A 102 -11.41 12.36 -11.23
N GLU A 103 -10.48 11.38 -11.30
CA GLU A 103 -10.75 10.00 -11.70
C GLU A 103 -10.42 9.01 -10.55
N ARG A 104 -10.82 9.35 -9.33
CA ARG A 104 -10.41 8.64 -8.09
C ARG A 104 -10.64 7.13 -8.16
N ASP A 105 -11.78 6.70 -8.69
CA ASP A 105 -12.11 5.26 -8.77
C ASP A 105 -11.17 4.51 -9.71
N LYS A 106 -10.81 5.09 -10.84
CA LYS A 106 -9.85 4.50 -11.78
C LYS A 106 -8.44 4.46 -11.19
N PHE A 107 -8.04 5.52 -10.49
CA PHE A 107 -6.77 5.55 -9.78
C PHE A 107 -6.69 4.49 -8.67
N ASN A 108 -7.76 4.35 -7.90
CA ASN A 108 -7.85 3.32 -6.85
C ASN A 108 -7.82 1.90 -7.46
N ALA A 109 -8.48 1.67 -8.60
CA ALA A 109 -8.40 0.40 -9.32
C ALA A 109 -6.95 0.09 -9.77
N ALA A 110 -6.22 1.07 -10.31
CA ALA A 110 -4.82 0.91 -10.65
C ALA A 110 -3.93 0.63 -9.43
N ALA A 111 -4.22 1.28 -8.29
CA ALA A 111 -3.55 1.01 -7.02
C ALA A 111 -3.79 -0.43 -6.55
N THR A 112 -5.04 -0.91 -6.63
CA THR A 112 -5.40 -2.29 -6.29
C THR A 112 -4.67 -3.30 -7.18
N THR A 113 -4.61 -3.06 -8.49
CA THR A 113 -3.85 -3.91 -9.44
C THR A 113 -2.39 -4.04 -9.05
N LEU A 114 -1.74 -2.93 -8.65
CA LEU A 114 -0.36 -2.97 -8.15
C LEU A 114 -0.24 -3.77 -6.85
N GLN A 115 -1.15 -3.56 -5.90
CA GLN A 115 -1.13 -4.26 -4.61
C GLN A 115 -1.30 -5.78 -4.77
N GLU A 116 -2.18 -6.20 -5.69
CA GLU A 116 -2.35 -7.62 -6.04
C GLU A 116 -1.10 -8.21 -6.69
N ALA A 117 -0.46 -7.48 -7.62
CA ALA A 117 0.80 -7.90 -8.23
C ALA A 117 1.92 -8.04 -7.19
N MET A 118 2.03 -7.09 -6.25
CA MET A 118 2.99 -7.16 -5.14
C MET A 118 2.70 -8.32 -4.18
N ALA A 119 1.43 -8.63 -3.91
CA ALA A 119 1.06 -9.79 -3.10
C ALA A 119 1.48 -11.11 -3.79
N LYS A 120 1.24 -11.24 -5.10
CA LYS A 120 1.67 -12.39 -5.91
C LYS A 120 3.20 -12.51 -5.94
N LEU A 121 3.90 -11.40 -6.10
CA LEU A 121 5.37 -11.37 -6.04
C LEU A 121 5.88 -11.86 -4.67
N ASN A 122 5.27 -11.41 -3.57
CA ASN A 122 5.64 -11.84 -2.23
C ASN A 122 5.41 -13.35 -2.03
N VAL A 123 4.31 -13.90 -2.54
CA VAL A 123 4.05 -15.35 -2.50
C VAL A 123 5.09 -16.11 -3.31
N ALA A 124 5.37 -15.71 -4.54
CA ALA A 124 6.39 -16.33 -5.39
C ALA A 124 7.79 -16.28 -4.76
N ALA A 125 8.14 -15.15 -4.16
CA ALA A 125 9.40 -14.93 -3.48
C ALA A 125 9.58 -15.88 -2.27
N LYS A 126 8.54 -16.05 -1.46
CA LYS A 126 8.54 -17.01 -0.32
C LYS A 126 8.66 -18.46 -0.79
N GLY A 127 8.18 -18.79 -1.99
CA GLY A 127 8.33 -20.11 -2.59
C GLY A 127 9.74 -20.39 -3.14
N GLY A 128 10.57 -19.36 -3.33
CA GLY A 128 11.98 -19.48 -3.76
C GLY A 128 12.18 -19.95 -5.21
N ASN A 129 11.11 -20.21 -5.97
CA ASN A 129 11.21 -20.64 -7.36
C ASN A 129 11.52 -19.45 -8.28
N LEU A 130 12.68 -19.46 -8.93
CA LEU A 130 13.16 -18.37 -9.75
C LEU A 130 12.24 -18.03 -10.94
N ASP A 131 11.66 -19.05 -11.59
CA ASP A 131 10.79 -18.81 -12.76
C ASP A 131 9.46 -18.18 -12.33
N ALA A 132 8.88 -18.63 -11.21
CA ALA A 132 7.70 -17.99 -10.62
C ALA A 132 7.99 -16.54 -10.20
N ILE A 133 9.17 -16.27 -9.63
CA ILE A 133 9.62 -14.92 -9.28
C ILE A 133 9.75 -14.05 -10.52
N LYS A 134 10.38 -14.54 -11.60
CA LYS A 134 10.51 -13.81 -12.87
C LYS A 134 9.14 -13.42 -13.44
N ALA A 135 8.20 -14.34 -13.47
CA ALA A 135 6.84 -14.08 -13.95
C ALA A 135 6.16 -12.98 -13.10
N ALA A 136 6.19 -13.11 -11.78
CA ALA A 136 5.57 -12.15 -10.86
C ALA A 136 6.24 -10.77 -10.92
N VAL A 137 7.55 -10.70 -11.08
CA VAL A 137 8.31 -9.45 -11.31
C VAL A 137 7.87 -8.79 -12.60
N GLY A 138 7.69 -9.56 -13.68
CA GLY A 138 7.20 -9.04 -14.95
C GLY A 138 5.81 -8.41 -14.84
N ASP A 139 4.89 -9.07 -14.12
CA ASP A 139 3.53 -8.54 -13.91
C ASP A 139 3.53 -7.31 -12.99
N THR A 140 4.39 -7.29 -11.97
CA THR A 140 4.61 -6.10 -11.14
C THR A 140 5.11 -4.92 -11.98
N GLY A 141 6.07 -5.14 -12.87
CA GLY A 141 6.59 -4.10 -13.78
C GLY A 141 5.50 -3.54 -14.71
N LYS A 142 4.62 -4.40 -15.25
CA LYS A 142 3.47 -3.96 -16.06
C LYS A 142 2.50 -3.09 -15.28
N ALA A 143 2.17 -3.47 -14.04
CA ALA A 143 1.28 -2.70 -13.16
C ALA A 143 1.87 -1.31 -12.82
N CYS A 144 3.17 -1.26 -12.51
CA CYS A 144 3.90 0.00 -12.29
C CYS A 144 3.82 0.91 -13.52
N LYS A 145 4.16 0.36 -14.70
CA LYS A 145 4.16 1.12 -15.94
C LYS A 145 2.78 1.65 -16.29
N ALA A 146 1.75 0.83 -16.27
CA ALA A 146 0.38 1.22 -16.63
C ALA A 146 -0.14 2.38 -15.77
N CYS A 147 0.13 2.33 -14.44
CA CYS A 147 -0.22 3.41 -13.54
C CYS A 147 0.58 4.69 -13.84
N HIS A 148 1.89 4.58 -14.04
CA HIS A 148 2.76 5.73 -14.33
C HIS A 148 2.45 6.39 -15.65
N ASP A 149 2.19 5.62 -16.73
CA ASP A 149 1.81 6.16 -18.04
C ASP A 149 0.53 7.03 -17.96
N THR A 150 -0.35 6.73 -16.99
CA THR A 150 -1.63 7.43 -16.86
C THR A 150 -1.58 8.55 -15.84
N TYR A 151 -0.92 8.36 -14.69
CA TYR A 151 -1.07 9.20 -13.50
C TYR A 151 0.22 9.92 -13.06
N ARG A 152 1.31 9.80 -13.82
CA ARG A 152 2.57 10.48 -13.54
C ARG A 152 2.98 11.38 -14.71
N LYS A 153 3.33 12.63 -14.43
CA LYS A 153 3.97 13.56 -15.39
C LYS A 153 5.37 13.06 -15.74
N GLU A 154 5.79 13.31 -16.96
CA GLU A 154 7.15 13.03 -17.45
C GLU A 154 8.24 13.85 -16.72
#